data_f48fc33128ed506405d0b70aaa1dd2be
#
_entry.id   f48fc33128ed506405d0b70aaa1dd2be
#
_cell.length_a   1.000
_cell.length_b   1.000
_cell.length_c   1.000
_cell.angle_alpha   90.00
_cell.angle_beta   90.00
_cell.angle_gamma   90.00
#
_symmetry.space_group_name_H-M   'P 1'
#
loop_
_entity.id
_entity.type
_entity.pdbx_description
1 polymer ?
#
loop_
_entity_poly.entity_id
_entity_poly.type
_entity_poly.pdbx_seq_one_letter_code
_entity_poly.pdbx_strand_id
1 'polypeptide(L)'
;MEKVTHKTQTLVGYGLRSQWTEREMILDSKFQDTHKIAISQSNLATKETNDCVVRAFMAVLDVSYDTAHGWVKKCLGRKFGRGTYTSATIEGVLGKVKNGYKLSPYGCHPDKKWIMGPKGFKTITNPRYKNKKVGYTLKSFMETHPKGRFFIIVEKHAVAVVDGVLYGNTCEKYWGLYRRVNWVVECK
;
A
#
# COMPACT_ATOMS: atom_id res chain seq x y z
N MET A 1 -15.06 13.63 2.30
CA MET A 1 -15.34 12.17 2.23
C MET A 1 -16.84 12.01 2.26
N GLU A 2 -17.39 11.27 1.32
CA GLU A 2 -18.80 10.91 1.32
C GLU A 2 -19.04 9.68 2.18
N LYS A 3 -20.20 9.66 2.86
CA LYS A 3 -20.67 8.48 3.59
C LYS A 3 -21.51 7.62 2.67
N VAL A 4 -21.20 6.36 2.60
CA VAL A 4 -21.97 5.38 1.82
C VAL A 4 -22.48 4.30 2.74
N THR A 5 -23.76 4.01 2.65
CA THR A 5 -24.41 2.97 3.45
C THR A 5 -24.32 1.63 2.73
N HIS A 6 -23.73 0.64 3.37
CA HIS A 6 -23.61 -0.70 2.84
C HIS A 6 -24.36 -1.72 3.71
N LYS A 7 -24.99 -2.68 3.05
CA LYS A 7 -25.61 -3.81 3.73
C LYS A 7 -24.57 -4.91 3.92
N THR A 8 -24.25 -5.20 5.16
CA THR A 8 -23.37 -6.32 5.52
C THR A 8 -24.23 -7.47 6.02
N GLN A 9 -24.05 -8.65 5.44
CA GLN A 9 -24.69 -9.87 5.93
C GLN A 9 -23.69 -10.64 6.79
N THR A 10 -24.06 -10.92 8.02
CA THR A 10 -23.23 -11.71 8.93
C THR A 10 -24.01 -12.92 9.37
N LEU A 11 -23.42 -14.10 9.27
CA LEU A 11 -23.97 -15.32 9.83
C LEU A 11 -23.87 -15.27 11.36
N VAL A 12 -25.01 -15.25 12.03
CA VAL A 12 -25.09 -15.28 13.50
C VAL A 12 -25.99 -16.45 13.89
N GLY A 13 -25.41 -17.54 14.39
CA GLY A 13 -26.13 -18.76 14.72
C GLY A 13 -26.75 -19.42 13.46
N TYR A 14 -28.02 -19.75 13.50
CA TYR A 14 -28.74 -20.38 12.38
C TYR A 14 -29.40 -19.39 11.40
N GLY A 15 -29.05 -18.11 11.44
CA GLY A 15 -29.67 -17.09 10.59
C GLY A 15 -28.69 -16.04 10.07
N LEU A 16 -29.06 -15.43 8.91
CA LEU A 16 -28.38 -14.28 8.35
C LEU A 16 -28.95 -13.01 9.00
N ARG A 17 -28.15 -12.28 9.76
CA ARG A 17 -28.48 -10.92 10.16
C ARG A 17 -27.86 -9.93 9.18
N SER A 18 -28.67 -9.07 8.62
CA SER A 18 -28.20 -7.94 7.84
C SER A 18 -28.11 -6.70 8.72
N GLN A 19 -26.92 -6.11 8.78
CA GLN A 19 -26.70 -4.81 9.41
C GLN A 19 -26.35 -3.78 8.33
N TRP A 20 -26.96 -2.62 8.43
CA TRP A 20 -26.57 -1.46 7.64
C TRP A 20 -25.42 -0.75 8.36
N THR A 21 -24.30 -0.63 7.70
CA THR A 21 -23.16 0.14 8.22
C THR A 21 -22.87 1.30 7.30
N GLU A 22 -22.83 2.50 7.86
CA GLU A 22 -22.33 3.67 7.13
C GLU A 22 -20.80 3.60 7.10
N ARG A 23 -20.24 3.70 5.90
CA ARG A 23 -18.79 3.80 5.71
C ARG A 23 -18.45 5.02 4.88
N GLU A 24 -17.34 5.64 5.24
CA GLU A 24 -16.81 6.75 4.47
C GLU A 24 -16.16 6.22 3.18
N MET A 25 -16.50 6.83 2.06
CA MET A 25 -15.90 6.60 0.77
C MET A 25 -14.88 7.71 0.47
N ILE A 26 -13.81 7.35 -0.22
CA ILE A 26 -12.84 8.35 -0.67
C ILE A 26 -13.43 9.11 -1.86
N LEU A 27 -13.35 10.44 -1.82
CA LEU A 27 -13.75 11.28 -2.95
C LEU A 27 -12.93 10.96 -4.20
N ASP A 28 -13.52 11.09 -5.38
CA ASP A 28 -12.84 10.82 -6.65
C ASP A 28 -11.59 11.69 -6.84
N SER A 29 -11.60 12.92 -6.36
CA SER A 29 -10.43 13.81 -6.38
C SER A 29 -9.26 13.32 -5.51
N LYS A 30 -9.49 12.37 -4.59
CA LYS A 30 -8.48 11.80 -3.68
C LYS A 30 -8.19 10.32 -3.94
N PHE A 31 -8.65 9.80 -5.08
CA PHE A 31 -8.46 8.41 -5.43
C PHE A 31 -8.08 8.23 -6.90
N GLN A 32 -7.11 7.37 -7.16
CA GLN A 32 -6.71 6.92 -8.49
C GLN A 32 -6.69 5.40 -8.55
N ASP A 33 -7.41 4.84 -9.52
CA ASP A 33 -7.43 3.38 -9.75
C ASP A 33 -6.17 2.94 -10.51
N THR A 34 -5.21 2.38 -9.78
CA THR A 34 -3.93 1.95 -10.36
C THR A 34 -4.07 0.79 -11.35
N HIS A 35 -5.12 -0.02 -11.25
CA HIS A 35 -5.36 -1.08 -12.22
C HIS A 35 -5.77 -0.51 -13.56
N LYS A 36 -6.71 0.44 -13.58
CA LYS A 36 -7.13 1.14 -14.79
C LYS A 36 -5.96 1.88 -15.43
N ILE A 37 -5.16 2.59 -14.63
CA ILE A 37 -3.97 3.29 -15.12
C ILE A 37 -2.98 2.29 -15.74
N ALA A 38 -2.66 1.20 -15.06
CA ALA A 38 -1.70 0.22 -15.54
C ALA A 38 -2.12 -0.42 -16.88
N ILE A 39 -3.37 -0.88 -17.00
CA ILE A 39 -3.86 -1.51 -18.23
C ILE A 39 -3.98 -0.53 -19.40
N SER A 40 -4.20 0.75 -19.14
CA SER A 40 -4.18 1.77 -20.20
C SER A 40 -2.78 2.08 -20.73
N GLN A 41 -1.73 1.76 -19.96
CA GLN A 41 -0.34 2.04 -20.30
C GLN A 41 0.43 0.82 -20.84
N SER A 42 -0.03 -0.41 -20.55
CA SER A 42 0.78 -1.60 -20.77
C SER A 42 -0.03 -2.85 -21.05
N ASN A 43 0.30 -3.50 -22.19
CA ASN A 43 -0.19 -4.84 -22.51
C ASN A 43 0.30 -5.91 -21.53
N LEU A 44 1.41 -5.67 -20.83
CA LEU A 44 1.89 -6.56 -19.77
C LEU A 44 0.93 -6.52 -18.58
N ALA A 45 0.45 -5.33 -18.21
CA ALA A 45 -0.48 -5.16 -17.09
C ALA A 45 -1.80 -5.91 -17.29
N THR A 46 -2.27 -6.08 -18.53
CA THR A 46 -3.51 -6.84 -18.82
C THR A 46 -3.38 -8.33 -18.55
N LYS A 47 -2.15 -8.85 -18.53
CA LYS A 47 -1.83 -10.28 -18.33
C LYS A 47 -1.30 -10.59 -16.94
N GLU A 48 -0.96 -9.56 -16.17
CA GLU A 48 -0.40 -9.71 -14.82
C GLU A 48 -1.47 -9.80 -13.75
N THR A 49 -1.19 -10.59 -12.73
CA THR A 49 -2.01 -10.71 -11.53
C THR A 49 -1.16 -10.51 -10.28
N ASN A 50 -1.78 -10.20 -9.15
CA ASN A 50 -1.08 -9.99 -7.86
C ASN A 50 0.06 -8.95 -7.92
N ASP A 51 -0.12 -7.90 -8.70
CA ASP A 51 0.88 -6.89 -9.06
C ASP A 51 0.76 -5.58 -8.27
N CYS A 52 0.05 -5.59 -7.15
CA CYS A 52 -0.18 -4.40 -6.33
C CYS A 52 1.10 -3.64 -5.94
N VAL A 53 2.20 -4.37 -5.68
CA VAL A 53 3.51 -3.76 -5.40
C VAL A 53 4.06 -3.02 -6.62
N VAL A 54 3.91 -3.58 -7.83
CA VAL A 54 4.34 -2.93 -9.07
C VAL A 54 3.56 -1.64 -9.28
N ARG A 55 2.24 -1.70 -9.16
CA ARG A 55 1.36 -0.54 -9.37
C ARG A 55 1.57 0.55 -8.31
N ALA A 56 1.83 0.16 -7.07
CA ALA A 56 2.18 1.11 -6.04
C ALA A 56 3.52 1.82 -6.32
N PHE A 57 4.55 1.07 -6.79
CA PHE A 57 5.82 1.68 -7.20
C PHE A 57 5.69 2.52 -8.48
N MET A 58 4.85 2.12 -9.44
CA MET A 58 4.51 2.95 -10.61
C MET A 58 4.06 4.35 -10.16
N ALA A 59 3.14 4.42 -9.20
CA ALA A 59 2.61 5.68 -8.71
C ALA A 59 3.63 6.50 -7.90
N VAL A 60 4.34 5.89 -6.93
CA VAL A 60 5.27 6.65 -6.08
C VAL A 60 6.54 7.10 -6.79
N LEU A 61 6.97 6.35 -7.81
CA LEU A 61 8.19 6.68 -8.57
C LEU A 61 7.89 7.48 -9.84
N ASP A 62 6.60 7.67 -10.14
CA ASP A 62 6.14 8.38 -11.34
C ASP A 62 6.78 7.83 -12.62
N VAL A 63 6.64 6.53 -12.81
CA VAL A 63 7.18 5.80 -13.97
C VAL A 63 6.09 4.96 -14.63
N SER A 64 6.32 4.51 -15.87
CA SER A 64 5.41 3.58 -16.54
C SER A 64 5.30 2.25 -15.78
N TYR A 65 4.19 1.53 -16.01
CA TYR A 65 3.99 0.20 -15.45
C TYR A 65 5.15 -0.74 -15.78
N ASP A 66 5.59 -0.77 -17.04
CA ASP A 66 6.66 -1.67 -17.48
C ASP A 66 7.99 -1.36 -16.81
N THR A 67 8.28 -0.07 -16.61
CA THR A 67 9.48 0.37 -15.88
C THR A 67 9.42 -0.07 -14.41
N ALA A 68 8.27 0.12 -13.74
CA ALA A 68 8.07 -0.32 -12.36
C ALA A 68 8.15 -1.85 -12.26
N HIS A 69 7.52 -2.59 -13.19
CA HIS A 69 7.54 -4.04 -13.24
C HIS A 69 8.96 -4.59 -13.37
N GLY A 70 9.73 -4.08 -14.35
CA GLY A 70 11.12 -4.47 -14.56
C GLY A 70 12.00 -4.20 -13.34
N TRP A 71 11.80 -3.05 -12.69
CA TRP A 71 12.53 -2.69 -11.48
C TRP A 71 12.18 -3.58 -10.29
N VAL A 72 10.88 -3.83 -10.04
CA VAL A 72 10.41 -4.72 -8.97
C VAL A 72 10.90 -6.15 -9.21
N LYS A 73 10.85 -6.64 -10.45
CA LYS A 73 11.41 -7.95 -10.83
C LYS A 73 12.91 -8.04 -10.47
N LYS A 74 13.69 -7.03 -10.83
CA LYS A 74 15.14 -6.97 -10.57
C LYS A 74 15.47 -6.86 -9.08
N CYS A 75 14.76 -6.00 -8.35
CA CYS A 75 15.07 -5.70 -6.94
C CYS A 75 14.49 -6.71 -5.97
N LEU A 76 13.30 -7.27 -6.26
CA LEU A 76 12.54 -8.13 -5.35
C LEU A 76 12.37 -9.57 -5.87
N GLY A 77 12.99 -9.91 -6.99
CA GLY A 77 12.88 -11.25 -7.58
C GLY A 77 11.46 -11.65 -7.97
N ARG A 78 10.57 -10.68 -8.27
CA ARG A 78 9.18 -10.93 -8.60
C ARG A 78 9.07 -11.83 -9.84
N LYS A 79 8.22 -12.85 -9.79
CA LYS A 79 7.88 -13.73 -10.91
C LYS A 79 6.54 -13.32 -11.50
N PHE A 80 6.34 -13.58 -12.79
CA PHE A 80 5.08 -13.32 -13.51
C PHE A 80 3.89 -13.99 -12.80
N GLY A 81 2.77 -13.30 -12.68
CA GLY A 81 1.55 -13.78 -12.02
C GLY A 81 1.66 -14.03 -10.51
N ARG A 82 2.82 -13.75 -9.89
CA ARG A 82 3.03 -13.97 -8.45
C ARG A 82 3.05 -12.65 -7.70
N GLY A 83 2.51 -12.67 -6.48
CA GLY A 83 2.64 -11.57 -5.54
C GLY A 83 4.09 -11.36 -5.09
N THR A 84 4.38 -10.17 -4.59
CA THR A 84 5.68 -9.85 -4.01
C THR A 84 5.56 -9.96 -2.49
N TYR A 85 6.35 -10.85 -1.89
CA TYR A 85 6.35 -11.05 -0.43
C TYR A 85 7.04 -9.89 0.28
N THR A 86 6.39 -9.46 1.23
CA THR A 86 6.34 -8.32 2.10
C THR A 86 7.65 -7.75 2.71
N SER A 87 7.82 -7.82 4.01
CA SER A 87 8.82 -6.99 4.72
C SER A 87 10.26 -7.23 4.27
N ALA A 88 10.67 -8.49 4.11
CA ALA A 88 12.05 -8.81 3.72
C ALA A 88 12.41 -8.37 2.29
N THR A 89 11.43 -8.39 1.37
CA THR A 89 11.64 -7.93 -0.01
C THR A 89 11.62 -6.41 -0.12
N ILE A 90 10.81 -5.73 0.70
CA ILE A 90 10.80 -4.26 0.76
C ILE A 90 12.13 -3.75 1.31
N GLU A 91 12.72 -4.43 2.30
CA GLU A 91 14.07 -4.13 2.79
C GLU A 91 15.12 -4.10 1.65
N GLY A 92 14.91 -4.90 0.62
CA GLY A 92 15.76 -4.93 -0.57
C GLY A 92 15.74 -3.67 -1.42
N VAL A 93 14.75 -2.79 -1.29
CA VAL A 93 14.65 -1.52 -2.04
C VAL A 93 15.00 -0.30 -1.21
N LEU A 94 14.97 -0.38 0.11
CA LEU A 94 15.30 0.75 0.99
C LEU A 94 16.74 1.24 0.75
N GLY A 95 16.90 2.55 0.73
CA GLY A 95 18.17 3.21 0.44
C GLY A 95 18.50 3.31 -1.05
N LYS A 96 17.77 2.61 -1.93
CA LYS A 96 17.98 2.71 -3.38
C LYS A 96 17.39 4.01 -3.92
N VAL A 97 17.95 4.44 -5.05
CA VAL A 97 17.45 5.58 -5.81
C VAL A 97 16.82 5.07 -7.10
N LYS A 98 15.65 5.56 -7.45
CA LYS A 98 14.99 5.27 -8.71
C LYS A 98 14.21 6.49 -9.17
N ASN A 99 14.38 6.88 -10.43
CA ASN A 99 13.75 8.05 -11.04
C ASN A 99 13.90 9.34 -10.20
N GLY A 100 15.11 9.57 -9.65
CA GLY A 100 15.40 10.72 -8.79
C GLY A 100 14.92 10.56 -7.33
N TYR A 101 14.07 9.59 -7.03
CA TYR A 101 13.57 9.38 -5.66
C TYR A 101 14.44 8.40 -4.88
N LYS A 102 14.83 8.79 -3.67
CA LYS A 102 15.47 7.91 -2.69
C LYS A 102 14.41 7.26 -1.81
N LEU A 103 14.44 5.93 -1.70
CA LEU A 103 13.52 5.16 -0.89
C LEU A 103 14.02 5.09 0.56
N SER A 104 13.31 5.76 1.44
CA SER A 104 13.66 5.87 2.86
C SER A 104 12.62 5.18 3.75
N PRO A 105 13.06 4.56 4.88
CA PRO A 105 12.10 3.94 5.80
C PRO A 105 11.29 5.01 6.52
N TYR A 106 9.98 4.78 6.65
CA TYR A 106 9.08 5.62 7.42
C TYR A 106 8.48 4.82 8.57
N GLY A 107 8.67 5.28 9.80
CA GLY A 107 8.40 4.50 11.01
C GLY A 107 6.94 4.52 11.47
N CYS A 108 6.00 4.07 10.65
CA CYS A 108 4.59 4.08 11.05
C CYS A 108 4.06 2.77 11.65
N HIS A 109 4.84 1.69 11.67
CA HIS A 109 4.47 0.47 12.38
C HIS A 109 5.05 0.48 13.80
N PRO A 110 4.23 0.57 14.86
CA PRO A 110 4.74 0.86 16.20
C PRO A 110 5.51 -0.30 16.85
N ASP A 111 5.20 -1.55 16.49
CA ASP A 111 5.90 -2.72 17.05
C ASP A 111 7.14 -3.11 16.25
N LYS A 112 7.43 -2.42 15.16
CA LYS A 112 8.57 -2.69 14.30
C LYS A 112 9.42 -1.43 14.08
N LYS A 113 10.72 -1.64 14.06
CA LYS A 113 11.72 -0.58 13.94
C LYS A 113 12.69 -0.93 12.83
N TRP A 114 12.95 0.03 11.96
CA TRP A 114 13.98 -0.09 10.95
C TRP A 114 15.35 0.14 11.57
N ILE A 115 16.29 -0.73 11.27
CA ILE A 115 17.70 -0.53 11.62
C ILE A 115 18.58 -0.77 10.40
N MET A 116 19.71 -0.06 10.35
CA MET A 116 20.76 -0.32 9.38
C MET A 116 21.56 -1.52 9.84
N GLY A 117 21.75 -2.51 8.97
CA GLY A 117 22.62 -3.65 9.17
C GLY A 117 23.68 -3.75 8.06
N PRO A 118 24.64 -4.69 8.17
CA PRO A 118 25.71 -4.84 7.18
C PRO A 118 25.23 -5.08 5.75
N LYS A 119 24.05 -5.68 5.60
CA LYS A 119 23.40 -5.98 4.30
C LYS A 119 22.30 -4.97 3.92
N GLY A 120 22.22 -3.81 4.59
CA GLY A 120 21.19 -2.79 4.38
C GLY A 120 20.18 -2.72 5.53
N PHE A 121 19.03 -2.09 5.27
CA PHE A 121 17.98 -1.95 6.26
C PHE A 121 17.34 -3.30 6.61
N LYS A 122 17.12 -3.52 7.90
CA LYS A 122 16.34 -4.64 8.41
C LYS A 122 15.37 -4.18 9.48
N THR A 123 14.36 -5.00 9.77
CA THR A 123 13.39 -4.72 10.82
C THR A 123 13.70 -5.52 12.07
N ILE A 124 13.50 -4.90 13.21
CA ILE A 124 13.51 -5.57 14.52
C ILE A 124 12.20 -5.29 15.24
N THR A 125 11.77 -6.23 16.07
CA THR A 125 10.61 -6.03 16.96
C THR A 125 10.97 -4.99 18.02
N ASN A 126 10.08 -4.04 18.26
CA ASN A 126 10.19 -3.06 19.32
C ASN A 126 9.38 -3.54 20.55
N PRO A 127 10.03 -4.00 21.62
CA PRO A 127 9.34 -4.57 22.78
C PRO A 127 8.34 -3.62 23.44
N ARG A 128 8.60 -2.30 23.39
CA ARG A 128 7.74 -1.26 23.98
C ARG A 128 6.32 -1.26 23.41
N TYR A 129 6.17 -1.69 22.16
CA TYR A 129 4.90 -1.64 21.43
C TYR A 129 4.35 -3.02 21.09
N LYS A 130 5.01 -4.08 21.57
CA LYS A 130 4.54 -5.46 21.34
C LYS A 130 3.09 -5.60 21.79
N ASN A 131 2.25 -6.14 20.90
CA ASN A 131 0.81 -6.34 21.11
C ASN A 131 -0.06 -5.08 21.25
N LYS A 132 0.46 -3.88 21.04
CA LYS A 132 -0.35 -2.65 21.02
C LYS A 132 -0.93 -2.43 19.61
N LYS A 133 -2.24 -2.28 19.50
CA LYS A 133 -2.93 -1.88 18.26
C LYS A 133 -2.77 -0.36 18.03
N VAL A 134 -1.55 0.11 18.00
CA VAL A 134 -1.21 1.52 17.73
C VAL A 134 -0.68 1.61 16.32
N GLY A 135 -1.08 2.61 15.54
CA GLY A 135 -0.62 2.84 14.18
C GLY A 135 -1.70 3.50 13.34
N TYR A 136 -1.30 4.00 12.21
CA TYR A 136 -2.20 4.65 11.27
C TYR A 136 -3.18 3.64 10.64
N THR A 137 -4.40 4.12 10.38
CA THR A 137 -5.22 3.63 9.28
C THR A 137 -4.85 4.39 8.01
N LEU A 138 -5.21 3.92 6.82
CA LEU A 138 -4.99 4.70 5.59
C LEU A 138 -5.65 6.08 5.69
N LYS A 139 -6.86 6.18 6.27
CA LYS A 139 -7.53 7.46 6.51
C LYS A 139 -6.65 8.42 7.32
N SER A 140 -6.29 8.02 8.53
CA SER A 140 -5.49 8.88 9.43
C SER A 140 -4.10 9.17 8.87
N PHE A 141 -3.52 8.26 8.08
CA PHE A 141 -2.25 8.50 7.40
C PHE A 141 -2.40 9.60 6.35
N MET A 142 -3.40 9.52 5.47
CA MET A 142 -3.64 10.53 4.44
C MET A 142 -3.96 11.91 5.03
N GLU A 143 -4.71 11.95 6.14
CA GLU A 143 -5.06 13.20 6.84
C GLU A 143 -3.82 13.87 7.46
N THR A 144 -2.91 13.08 8.02
CA THR A 144 -1.70 13.60 8.68
C THR A 144 -0.53 13.81 7.71
N HIS A 145 -0.58 13.23 6.51
CA HIS A 145 0.45 13.33 5.48
C HIS A 145 -0.14 13.82 4.15
N PRO A 146 -0.63 15.06 4.10
CA PRO A 146 -1.30 15.59 2.91
C PRO A 146 -0.32 15.86 1.75
N LYS A 147 0.98 15.80 1.99
CA LYS A 147 2.06 16.00 1.02
C LYS A 147 3.08 14.88 1.10
N GLY A 148 3.76 14.61 -0.01
CA GLY A 148 4.81 13.59 -0.11
C GLY A 148 4.37 12.34 -0.88
N ARG A 149 5.32 11.45 -1.13
CA ARG A 149 5.15 10.23 -1.92
C ARG A 149 5.45 9.02 -1.04
N PHE A 150 4.46 8.19 -0.79
CA PHE A 150 4.54 7.08 0.17
C PHE A 150 4.10 5.77 -0.47
N PHE A 151 5.00 4.79 -0.49
CA PHE A 151 4.65 3.40 -0.74
C PHE A 151 4.20 2.77 0.57
N ILE A 152 3.01 2.20 0.60
CA ILE A 152 2.36 1.73 1.83
C ILE A 152 1.99 0.26 1.69
N ILE A 153 2.38 -0.53 2.69
CA ILE A 153 1.91 -1.90 2.84
C ILE A 153 0.81 -1.93 3.90
N VAL A 154 -0.31 -2.48 3.52
CA VAL A 154 -1.41 -2.91 4.39
C VAL A 154 -1.46 -4.43 4.43
N GLU A 155 -2.36 -5.03 5.19
CA GLU A 155 -2.45 -6.50 5.24
C GLU A 155 -2.70 -7.09 3.85
N LYS A 156 -1.77 -7.96 3.41
CA LYS A 156 -1.81 -8.67 2.11
C LYS A 156 -1.93 -7.79 0.87
N HIS A 157 -1.61 -6.49 0.97
CA HIS A 157 -1.74 -5.58 -0.16
C HIS A 157 -0.77 -4.40 -0.07
N ALA A 158 -0.48 -3.78 -1.23
CA ALA A 158 0.31 -2.57 -1.33
C ALA A 158 -0.47 -1.49 -2.08
N VAL A 159 -0.39 -0.26 -1.57
CA VAL A 159 -0.97 0.94 -2.16
C VAL A 159 0.05 2.08 -2.15
N ALA A 160 -0.24 3.17 -2.82
CA ALA A 160 0.55 4.38 -2.74
C ALA A 160 -0.32 5.56 -2.29
N VAL A 161 0.32 6.51 -1.59
CA VAL A 161 -0.26 7.83 -1.33
C VAL A 161 0.71 8.85 -1.88
N VAL A 162 0.23 9.69 -2.79
CA VAL A 162 1.01 10.76 -3.41
C VAL A 162 0.24 12.05 -3.23
N ASP A 163 0.81 12.99 -2.50
CA ASP A 163 0.23 14.31 -2.20
C ASP A 163 -1.23 14.23 -1.71
N GLY A 164 -1.48 13.29 -0.80
CA GLY A 164 -2.79 13.07 -0.20
C GLY A 164 -3.81 12.34 -1.09
N VAL A 165 -3.40 11.88 -2.29
CA VAL A 165 -4.20 11.05 -3.19
C VAL A 165 -3.83 9.59 -3.00
N LEU A 166 -4.84 8.73 -2.79
CA LEU A 166 -4.65 7.28 -2.69
C LEU A 166 -4.62 6.65 -4.08
N TYR A 167 -3.58 5.91 -4.36
CA TYR A 167 -3.40 5.07 -5.55
C TYR A 167 -3.56 3.61 -5.16
N GLY A 168 -4.66 2.99 -5.57
CA GLY A 168 -5.00 1.62 -5.17
C GLY A 168 -5.95 0.95 -6.16
N ASN A 169 -6.54 -0.19 -5.78
CA ASN A 169 -7.61 -0.83 -6.53
C ASN A 169 -8.95 -0.16 -6.23
N THR A 170 -9.94 -0.35 -7.09
CA THR A 170 -11.31 0.16 -6.87
C THR A 170 -11.85 -0.20 -5.48
N CYS A 171 -11.52 -1.37 -4.94
CA CYS A 171 -11.97 -1.77 -3.61
C CYS A 171 -11.40 -0.90 -2.48
N GLU A 172 -10.22 -0.31 -2.64
CA GLU A 172 -9.66 0.61 -1.64
C GLU A 172 -10.46 1.91 -1.55
N LYS A 173 -11.08 2.36 -2.65
CA LYS A 173 -11.96 3.53 -2.64
C LYS A 173 -13.11 3.37 -1.64
N TYR A 174 -13.66 2.17 -1.53
CA TYR A 174 -14.84 1.88 -0.71
C TYR A 174 -14.50 1.31 0.68
N TRP A 175 -13.43 0.52 0.79
CA TRP A 175 -13.15 -0.29 1.98
C TRP A 175 -11.77 -0.04 2.58
N GLY A 176 -10.90 0.67 1.85
CA GLY A 176 -9.49 0.77 2.18
C GLY A 176 -9.16 1.69 3.34
N LEU A 177 -9.98 2.72 3.59
CA LEU A 177 -9.69 3.79 4.57
C LEU A 177 -9.35 3.29 5.97
N TYR A 178 -9.99 2.22 6.42
CA TYR A 178 -9.81 1.67 7.76
C TYR A 178 -8.77 0.55 7.85
N ARG A 179 -8.12 0.20 6.73
CA ARG A 179 -7.02 -0.77 6.74
C ARG A 179 -5.85 -0.21 7.51
N ARG A 180 -5.26 -1.05 8.36
CA ARG A 180 -4.07 -0.68 9.13
C ARG A 180 -2.85 -0.60 8.22
N VAL A 181 -2.11 0.48 8.39
CA VAL A 181 -0.82 0.67 7.74
C VAL A 181 0.22 -0.15 8.49
N ASN A 182 0.86 -1.10 7.79
CA ASN A 182 1.89 -1.96 8.37
C ASN A 182 3.28 -1.37 8.18
N TRP A 183 3.59 -0.94 6.95
CA TRP A 183 4.89 -0.39 6.57
C TRP A 183 4.70 0.80 5.63
N VAL A 184 5.59 1.75 5.75
CA VAL A 184 5.69 2.86 4.80
C VAL A 184 7.14 3.04 4.38
N VAL A 185 7.31 3.24 3.08
CA VAL A 185 8.54 3.72 2.46
C VAL A 185 8.24 5.10 1.88
N GLU A 186 8.98 6.09 2.32
CA GLU A 186 8.90 7.44 1.79
C GLU A 186 9.84 7.58 0.60
N CYS A 187 9.37 8.17 -0.50
CA CYS A 187 10.12 8.46 -1.70
C CYS A 187 10.45 9.96 -1.72
N LYS A 188 11.72 10.30 -1.43
CA LYS A 188 12.25 11.67 -1.36
C LYS A 188 13.10 12.00 -2.56
#